data_ec1d4572bea027ba59695c85b188f3f2
#
_entry.id   ec1d4572bea027ba59695c85b188f3f2
#
_cell.length_a   1.000
_cell.length_b   1.000
_cell.length_c   1.000
_cell.angle_alpha   90.00
_cell.angle_beta   90.00
_cell.angle_gamma   90.00
#
_symmetry.space_group_name_H-M   'P 1'
#
loop_
_entity.id
_entity.type
_entity.pdbx_description
1 polymer ?
#
loop_
_entity_poly.entity_id
_entity_poly.type
_entity_poly.pdbx_seq_one_letter_code
_entity_poly.pdbx_strand_id
1 'polypeptide(L)'
;RVQEKKARMLIFSNPCNPTGQGLSREEVRRLLRAVPDTLVVLDEAYMDFWDQSMLPQVQEYDNLLILRTCSKAFAGAGIRLGFVVGQKRLVDVVRAVKSPYNLNAYTQAAGVVLLSRKEEEQCAIRKIRESTAFLYGELCRLAERSGVLQRVYPTCCNFVLVKTAQADSLHRELLDRGIAVRRFPGYLRITAGSETENARVLQALGELLA
;
A
#
# COMPACT_ATOMS: atom_id res chain seq x y z
N ARG A 1 8.64 -10.34 21.51
CA ARG A 1 8.87 -8.89 21.80
C ARG A 1 7.60 -8.14 22.19
N VAL A 2 6.45 -8.30 21.49
CA VAL A 2 5.18 -7.62 21.87
C VAL A 2 4.75 -8.05 23.27
N GLN A 3 4.72 -9.35 23.53
CA GLN A 3 4.39 -9.92 24.85
C GLN A 3 5.42 -9.57 25.92
N GLU A 4 6.72 -9.71 25.63
CA GLU A 4 7.81 -9.37 26.54
C GLU A 4 7.75 -7.91 27.00
N LYS A 5 7.41 -6.99 26.08
CA LYS A 5 7.28 -5.56 26.35
C LYS A 5 5.90 -5.16 26.88
N LYS A 6 4.98 -6.11 27.02
CA LYS A 6 3.58 -5.87 27.41
C LYS A 6 2.96 -4.72 26.59
N ALA A 7 3.22 -4.71 25.28
CA ALA A 7 2.74 -3.66 24.39
C ALA A 7 1.21 -3.65 24.39
N ARG A 8 0.61 -2.50 24.65
CA ARG A 8 -0.85 -2.34 24.65
C ARG A 8 -1.43 -2.18 23.24
N MET A 9 -0.59 -1.77 22.30
CA MET A 9 -0.99 -1.57 20.91
C MET A 9 0.15 -1.97 19.98
N LEU A 10 -0.21 -2.59 18.85
CA LEU A 10 0.66 -2.91 17.72
C LEU A 10 0.05 -2.31 16.46
N ILE A 11 0.75 -1.40 15.81
CA ILE A 11 0.30 -0.75 14.57
C ILE A 11 1.27 -1.09 13.45
N PHE A 12 0.76 -1.61 12.33
CA PHE A 12 1.58 -1.84 11.13
C PHE A 12 0.73 -1.86 9.86
N SER A 13 1.37 -1.57 8.72
CA SER A 13 0.73 -1.64 7.41
C SER A 13 0.86 -3.03 6.79
N ASN A 14 -0.23 -3.52 6.22
CA ASN A 14 -0.32 -4.81 5.54
C ASN A 14 -1.23 -4.71 4.31
N PRO A 15 -0.70 -4.71 3.08
CA PRO A 15 0.73 -4.74 2.72
C PRO A 15 1.49 -3.47 3.12
N CYS A 16 2.81 -3.62 3.30
CA CYS A 16 3.67 -2.59 3.85
C CYS A 16 4.18 -1.63 2.77
N ASN A 17 4.08 -0.33 3.02
CA ASN A 17 4.80 0.70 2.29
C ASN A 17 6.06 1.10 3.11
N PRO A 18 7.28 1.01 2.55
CA PRO A 18 7.61 0.96 1.11
C PRO A 18 7.95 -0.43 0.55
N THR A 19 7.90 -1.50 1.33
CA THR A 19 8.43 -2.80 0.91
C THR A 19 7.56 -3.52 -0.12
N GLY A 20 6.27 -3.22 -0.16
CA GLY A 20 5.28 -3.92 -1.00
C GLY A 20 4.91 -5.32 -0.50
N GLN A 21 5.53 -5.79 0.58
CA GLN A 21 5.30 -7.11 1.14
C GLN A 21 4.21 -7.09 2.22
N GLY A 22 3.55 -8.22 2.45
CA GLY A 22 2.53 -8.36 3.46
C GLY A 22 2.53 -9.72 4.13
N LEU A 23 1.83 -9.78 5.24
CA LEU A 23 1.46 -11.01 5.93
C LEU A 23 0.16 -11.55 5.33
N SER A 24 0.12 -12.84 5.07
CA SER A 24 -1.11 -13.51 4.66
C SER A 24 -2.18 -13.41 5.76
N ARG A 25 -3.44 -13.61 5.38
CA ARG A 25 -4.56 -13.64 6.34
C ARG A 25 -4.32 -14.64 7.46
N GLU A 26 -3.73 -15.80 7.16
CA GLU A 26 -3.44 -16.81 8.17
C GLU A 26 -2.31 -16.37 9.13
N GLU A 27 -1.30 -15.69 8.64
CA GLU A 27 -0.25 -15.13 9.49
C GLU A 27 -0.78 -14.04 10.41
N VAL A 28 -1.68 -13.17 9.90
CA VAL A 28 -2.36 -12.16 10.73
C VAL A 28 -3.25 -12.82 11.77
N ARG A 29 -3.99 -13.88 11.42
CA ARG A 29 -4.78 -14.67 12.40
C ARG A 29 -3.92 -15.23 13.51
N ARG A 30 -2.78 -15.83 13.17
CA ARG A 30 -1.83 -16.37 14.17
C ARG A 30 -1.30 -15.25 15.08
N LEU A 31 -0.99 -14.08 14.51
CA LEU A 31 -0.56 -12.93 15.30
C LEU A 31 -1.65 -12.48 16.27
N LEU A 32 -2.90 -12.30 15.83
CA LEU A 32 -4.02 -11.86 16.67
C LEU A 32 -4.26 -12.80 17.87
N ARG A 33 -4.22 -14.11 17.61
CA ARG A 33 -4.36 -15.13 18.67
C ARG A 33 -3.18 -15.15 19.65
N ALA A 34 -1.99 -14.84 19.18
CA ALA A 34 -0.79 -14.80 20.01
C ALA A 34 -0.73 -13.57 20.94
N VAL A 35 -1.46 -12.50 20.64
CA VAL A 35 -1.43 -11.24 21.40
C VAL A 35 -2.85 -10.76 21.77
N PRO A 36 -3.67 -11.56 22.48
CA PRO A 36 -5.09 -11.26 22.71
C PRO A 36 -5.31 -9.97 23.52
N ASP A 37 -4.37 -9.60 24.39
CA ASP A 37 -4.44 -8.41 25.25
C ASP A 37 -3.84 -7.15 24.58
N THR A 38 -3.37 -7.28 23.34
CA THR A 38 -2.78 -6.16 22.57
C THR A 38 -3.73 -5.75 21.46
N LEU A 39 -4.12 -4.48 21.42
CA LEU A 39 -4.87 -3.93 20.28
C LEU A 39 -3.99 -3.95 19.03
N VAL A 40 -4.41 -4.64 17.99
CA VAL A 40 -3.75 -4.65 16.69
C VAL A 40 -4.47 -3.69 15.75
N VAL A 41 -3.76 -2.69 15.27
CA VAL A 41 -4.23 -1.74 14.25
C VAL A 41 -3.56 -2.08 12.94
N LEU A 42 -4.34 -2.61 12.00
CA LEU A 42 -3.88 -3.07 10.70
C LEU A 42 -4.19 -2.04 9.63
N ASP A 43 -3.17 -1.40 9.10
CA ASP A 43 -3.35 -0.46 7.99
C ASP A 43 -3.38 -1.21 6.65
N GLU A 44 -4.60 -1.40 6.13
CA GLU A 44 -4.89 -2.05 4.86
C GLU A 44 -5.00 -1.06 3.69
N ALA A 45 -4.30 0.08 3.71
CA ALA A 45 -4.40 1.09 2.65
C ALA A 45 -4.06 0.58 1.23
N TYR A 46 -3.30 -0.50 1.11
CA TYR A 46 -2.93 -1.13 -0.16
C TYR A 46 -3.57 -2.50 -0.37
N MET A 47 -4.46 -2.94 0.52
CA MET A 47 -5.02 -4.28 0.51
C MET A 47 -5.98 -4.54 -0.67
N ASP A 48 -6.49 -3.50 -1.32
CA ASP A 48 -7.33 -3.65 -2.52
C ASP A 48 -6.56 -4.27 -3.71
N PHE A 49 -5.23 -4.18 -3.69
CA PHE A 49 -4.36 -4.82 -4.66
C PHE A 49 -4.00 -6.27 -4.31
N TRP A 50 -4.41 -6.75 -3.14
CA TRP A 50 -4.15 -8.10 -2.65
C TRP A 50 -5.41 -8.70 -2.01
N ASP A 51 -5.56 -10.04 -2.00
CA ASP A 51 -6.78 -10.74 -1.56
C ASP A 51 -6.73 -11.25 -0.11
N GLN A 52 -5.81 -10.72 0.71
CA GLN A 52 -5.54 -11.22 2.07
C GLN A 52 -6.14 -10.35 3.18
N SER A 53 -7.15 -9.52 2.86
CA SER A 53 -7.82 -8.65 3.83
C SER A 53 -8.42 -9.42 5.01
N MET A 54 -8.27 -8.87 6.21
CA MET A 54 -8.96 -9.32 7.42
C MET A 54 -10.39 -8.77 7.53
N LEU A 55 -10.80 -7.90 6.63
CA LEU A 55 -12.13 -7.24 6.68
C LEU A 55 -13.31 -8.23 6.79
N PRO A 56 -13.36 -9.37 6.05
CA PRO A 56 -14.46 -10.34 6.19
C PRO A 56 -14.59 -10.97 7.57
N GLN A 57 -13.50 -10.96 8.35
CA GLN A 57 -13.40 -11.63 9.65
C GLN A 57 -13.19 -10.67 10.81
N VAL A 58 -13.25 -9.37 10.57
CA VAL A 58 -12.93 -8.34 11.57
C VAL A 58 -13.80 -8.47 12.84
N GLN A 59 -15.02 -8.97 12.70
CA GLN A 59 -15.94 -9.17 13.84
C GLN A 59 -15.60 -10.39 14.72
N GLU A 60 -14.73 -11.28 14.24
CA GLU A 60 -14.27 -12.46 15.00
C GLU A 60 -13.19 -12.12 16.04
N TYR A 61 -12.61 -10.90 15.97
CA TYR A 61 -11.46 -10.50 16.78
C TYR A 61 -11.76 -9.26 17.61
N ASP A 62 -11.69 -9.43 18.92
CA ASP A 62 -11.91 -8.36 19.91
C ASP A 62 -10.78 -7.34 19.98
N ASN A 63 -9.62 -7.67 19.42
CA ASN A 63 -8.41 -6.87 19.49
C ASN A 63 -7.95 -6.36 18.12
N LEU A 64 -8.84 -6.30 17.10
CA LEU A 64 -8.51 -5.85 15.75
C LEU A 64 -9.24 -4.58 15.36
N LEU A 65 -8.47 -3.57 14.89
CA LEU A 65 -8.94 -2.45 14.09
C LEU A 65 -8.27 -2.47 12.71
N ILE A 66 -9.06 -2.24 11.68
CA ILE A 66 -8.57 -2.14 10.28
C ILE A 66 -8.76 -0.71 9.82
N LEU A 67 -7.70 -0.16 9.20
CA LEU A 67 -7.75 1.13 8.52
C LEU A 67 -7.86 0.90 7.01
N ARG A 68 -8.80 1.60 6.36
CA ARG A 68 -9.02 1.58 4.91
C ARG A 68 -9.02 3.00 4.36
N THR A 69 -8.75 3.15 3.06
CA THR A 69 -8.68 4.47 2.43
C THR A 69 -9.19 4.47 0.99
N CYS A 70 -9.83 5.55 0.58
CA CYS A 70 -10.12 5.81 -0.82
C CYS A 70 -8.94 6.41 -1.61
N SER A 71 -7.80 6.65 -0.96
CA SER A 71 -6.67 7.36 -1.56
C SER A 71 -5.86 6.55 -2.58
N LYS A 72 -6.04 5.22 -2.65
CA LYS A 72 -5.23 4.32 -3.48
C LYS A 72 -6.05 3.70 -4.61
N ALA A 73 -6.68 2.57 -4.37
CA ALA A 73 -7.44 1.83 -5.39
C ALA A 73 -8.58 2.65 -6.00
N PHE A 74 -9.23 3.48 -5.21
CA PHE A 74 -10.35 4.34 -5.65
C PHE A 74 -9.91 5.65 -6.31
N ALA A 75 -8.61 5.90 -6.50
CA ALA A 75 -8.08 7.15 -7.04
C ALA A 75 -8.55 8.43 -6.29
N GLY A 76 -9.11 8.27 -5.10
CA GLY A 76 -9.73 9.32 -4.29
C GLY A 76 -8.78 10.03 -3.32
N ALA A 77 -7.49 10.17 -3.65
CA ALA A 77 -6.51 10.78 -2.76
C ALA A 77 -6.87 12.22 -2.34
N GLY A 78 -7.44 12.99 -3.27
CA GLY A 78 -7.83 14.39 -3.06
C GLY A 78 -9.02 14.58 -2.13
N ILE A 79 -9.92 13.60 -2.02
CA ILE A 79 -11.12 13.72 -1.17
C ILE A 79 -10.86 13.44 0.31
N ARG A 80 -9.69 12.94 0.67
CA ARG A 80 -9.26 12.70 2.06
C ARG A 80 -10.20 11.78 2.85
N LEU A 81 -10.72 10.71 2.22
CA LEU A 81 -11.66 9.77 2.83
C LEU A 81 -10.95 8.46 3.23
N GLY A 82 -11.19 8.04 4.45
CA GLY A 82 -10.75 6.77 5.01
C GLY A 82 -11.73 6.24 6.05
N PHE A 83 -11.54 5.00 6.45
CA PHE A 83 -12.43 4.28 7.34
C PHE A 83 -11.64 3.54 8.42
N VAL A 84 -12.25 3.48 9.61
CA VAL A 84 -11.86 2.57 10.69
C VAL A 84 -12.93 1.50 10.79
N VAL A 85 -12.54 0.24 10.72
CA VAL A 85 -13.43 -0.91 10.80
C VAL A 85 -13.00 -1.83 11.94
N GLY A 86 -13.93 -2.27 12.74
CA GLY A 86 -13.67 -3.14 13.88
C GLY A 86 -14.95 -3.45 14.64
N GLN A 87 -14.82 -4.14 15.77
CA GLN A 87 -15.98 -4.32 16.65
C GLN A 87 -16.50 -2.97 17.18
N LYS A 88 -17.82 -2.91 17.39
CA LYS A 88 -18.54 -1.69 17.79
C LYS A 88 -17.86 -0.98 18.98
N ARG A 89 -17.47 -1.71 20.01
CA ARG A 89 -16.81 -1.15 21.20
C ARG A 89 -15.51 -0.40 20.88
N LEU A 90 -14.70 -0.90 19.94
CA LEU A 90 -13.45 -0.24 19.54
C LEU A 90 -13.73 0.98 18.66
N VAL A 91 -14.68 0.86 17.74
CA VAL A 91 -15.09 1.98 16.87
C VAL A 91 -15.72 3.10 17.66
N ASP A 92 -16.52 2.79 18.71
CA ASP A 92 -17.12 3.80 19.58
C ASP A 92 -16.06 4.61 20.34
N VAL A 93 -14.98 3.98 20.80
CA VAL A 93 -13.84 4.69 21.43
C VAL A 93 -13.19 5.65 20.43
N VAL A 94 -12.93 5.20 19.20
CA VAL A 94 -12.37 6.08 18.14
C VAL A 94 -13.34 7.24 17.84
N ARG A 95 -14.65 6.96 17.77
CA ARG A 95 -15.69 7.96 17.54
C ARG A 95 -15.75 9.01 18.64
N ALA A 96 -15.55 8.63 19.90
CA ALA A 96 -15.58 9.53 21.05
C ALA A 96 -14.42 10.54 21.06
N VAL A 97 -13.27 10.17 20.50
CA VAL A 97 -12.06 11.02 20.51
C VAL A 97 -11.77 11.72 19.17
N LYS A 98 -12.46 11.33 18.07
CA LYS A 98 -12.28 12.00 16.79
C LYS A 98 -12.82 13.42 16.84
N SER A 99 -12.18 14.35 16.12
CA SER A 99 -12.69 15.71 15.97
C SER A 99 -14.11 15.72 15.39
N PRO A 100 -15.03 16.54 15.92
CA PRO A 100 -16.32 16.77 15.27
C PRO A 100 -16.10 17.39 13.89
N TYR A 101 -16.99 17.10 12.94
CA TYR A 101 -16.95 17.65 11.58
C TYR A 101 -15.64 17.38 10.81
N ASN A 102 -14.94 16.28 11.13
CA ASN A 102 -13.69 15.90 10.48
C ASN A 102 -13.81 15.55 8.98
N LEU A 103 -15.04 15.36 8.49
CA LEU A 103 -15.36 15.18 7.07
C LEU A 103 -16.35 16.25 6.62
N ASN A 104 -16.01 16.99 5.58
CA ASN A 104 -16.92 17.96 4.97
C ASN A 104 -17.96 17.26 4.05
N ALA A 105 -19.02 17.99 3.69
CA ALA A 105 -20.12 17.45 2.88
C ALA A 105 -19.69 17.02 1.48
N TYR A 106 -18.73 17.72 0.85
CA TYR A 106 -18.21 17.37 -0.47
C TYR A 106 -17.48 16.02 -0.44
N THR A 107 -16.63 15.80 0.59
CA THR A 107 -15.95 14.51 0.79
C THR A 107 -16.96 13.37 0.97
N GLN A 108 -18.04 13.60 1.73
CA GLN A 108 -19.08 12.59 1.95
C GLN A 108 -19.82 12.27 0.62
N ALA A 109 -20.26 13.30 -0.10
CA ALA A 109 -20.93 13.12 -1.40
C ALA A 109 -20.04 12.41 -2.43
N ALA A 110 -18.78 12.82 -2.55
CA ALA A 110 -17.81 12.16 -3.42
C ALA A 110 -17.56 10.70 -3.01
N GLY A 111 -17.51 10.43 -1.71
CA GLY A 111 -17.34 9.07 -1.18
C GLY A 111 -18.51 8.15 -1.56
N VAL A 112 -19.74 8.63 -1.48
CA VAL A 112 -20.93 7.88 -1.90
C VAL A 112 -20.83 7.50 -3.38
N VAL A 113 -20.46 8.46 -4.25
CA VAL A 113 -20.30 8.21 -5.69
C VAL A 113 -19.20 7.19 -5.96
N LEU A 114 -18.01 7.34 -5.33
CA LEU A 114 -16.91 6.41 -5.51
C LEU A 114 -17.27 4.99 -5.09
N LEU A 115 -17.85 4.83 -3.91
CA LEU A 115 -18.17 3.51 -3.36
C LEU A 115 -19.35 2.82 -4.05
N SER A 116 -20.17 3.56 -4.83
CA SER A 116 -21.25 2.98 -5.63
C SER A 116 -20.77 2.34 -6.94
N ARG A 117 -19.55 2.66 -7.42
CA ARG A 117 -19.01 2.22 -8.72
C ARG A 117 -18.14 0.96 -8.62
N LYS A 118 -18.66 -0.08 -8.04
CA LYS A 118 -17.92 -1.33 -7.73
C LYS A 118 -17.30 -2.02 -8.95
N GLU A 119 -18.03 -2.09 -10.06
CA GLU A 119 -17.54 -2.76 -11.28
C GLU A 119 -16.37 -2.00 -11.92
N GLU A 120 -16.48 -0.67 -11.98
CA GLU A 120 -15.43 0.21 -12.50
C GLU A 120 -14.17 0.12 -11.62
N GLU A 121 -14.36 0.13 -10.30
CA GLU A 121 -13.29 -0.05 -9.32
C GLU A 121 -12.56 -1.38 -9.52
N GLN A 122 -13.30 -2.49 -9.57
CA GLN A 122 -12.72 -3.83 -9.76
C GLN A 122 -11.97 -3.93 -11.09
N CYS A 123 -12.48 -3.31 -12.15
CA CYS A 123 -11.80 -3.24 -13.44
C CYS A 123 -10.48 -2.46 -13.32
N ALA A 124 -10.49 -1.31 -12.65
CA ALA A 124 -9.30 -0.50 -12.42
C ALA A 124 -8.25 -1.24 -11.57
N ILE A 125 -8.67 -1.93 -10.50
CA ILE A 125 -7.78 -2.72 -9.65
C ILE A 125 -7.09 -3.84 -10.45
N ARG A 126 -7.84 -4.57 -11.31
CA ARG A 126 -7.24 -5.60 -12.18
C ARG A 126 -6.17 -5.02 -13.09
N LYS A 127 -6.46 -3.92 -13.79
CA LYS A 127 -5.49 -3.23 -14.67
C LYS A 127 -4.24 -2.77 -13.91
N ILE A 128 -4.40 -2.22 -12.71
CA ILE A 128 -3.27 -1.81 -11.86
C ILE A 128 -2.43 -3.01 -11.44
N ARG A 129 -3.05 -4.13 -11.08
CA ARG A 129 -2.32 -5.36 -10.73
C ARG A 129 -1.53 -5.91 -11.92
N GLU A 130 -2.13 -5.96 -13.11
CA GLU A 130 -1.47 -6.38 -14.35
C GLU A 130 -0.28 -5.45 -14.69
N SER A 131 -0.51 -4.14 -14.63
CA SER A 131 0.54 -3.13 -14.83
C SER A 131 1.69 -3.28 -13.83
N THR A 132 1.38 -3.55 -12.55
CA THR A 132 2.40 -3.76 -11.51
C THR A 132 3.20 -5.04 -11.76
N ALA A 133 2.55 -6.11 -12.16
CA ALA A 133 3.21 -7.37 -12.49
C ALA A 133 4.15 -7.21 -13.71
N PHE A 134 3.71 -6.49 -14.74
CA PHE A 134 4.52 -6.14 -15.89
C PHE A 134 5.76 -5.33 -15.46
N LEU A 135 5.56 -4.23 -14.73
CA LEU A 135 6.65 -3.38 -14.25
C LEU A 135 7.66 -4.16 -13.41
N TYR A 136 7.18 -5.04 -12.51
CA TYR A 136 8.04 -5.90 -11.71
C TYR A 136 8.90 -6.82 -12.58
N GLY A 137 8.29 -7.49 -13.55
CA GLY A 137 9.02 -8.39 -14.47
C GLY A 137 10.10 -7.67 -15.26
N GLU A 138 9.80 -6.49 -15.81
CA GLU A 138 10.79 -5.70 -16.57
C GLU A 138 11.93 -5.17 -15.69
N LEU A 139 11.62 -4.73 -14.46
CA LEU A 139 12.65 -4.31 -13.51
C LEU A 139 13.57 -5.47 -13.10
N CYS A 140 13.05 -6.70 -12.97
CA CYS A 140 13.87 -7.89 -12.75
C CYS A 140 14.84 -8.12 -13.92
N ARG A 141 14.35 -8.03 -15.17
CA ARG A 141 15.19 -8.16 -16.38
C ARG A 141 16.27 -7.08 -16.46
N LEU A 142 15.94 -5.85 -16.09
CA LEU A 142 16.91 -4.76 -16.02
C LEU A 142 17.97 -5.01 -14.93
N ALA A 143 17.56 -5.54 -13.77
CA ALA A 143 18.46 -5.88 -12.68
C ALA A 143 19.48 -6.97 -13.10
N GLU A 144 19.02 -8.01 -13.79
CA GLU A 144 19.87 -9.09 -14.31
C GLU A 144 20.92 -8.58 -15.32
N ARG A 145 20.57 -7.61 -16.15
CA ARG A 145 21.45 -7.09 -17.20
C ARG A 145 22.44 -6.05 -16.70
N SER A 146 22.01 -5.16 -15.80
CA SER A 146 22.82 -4.00 -15.41
C SER A 146 23.76 -4.26 -14.23
N GLY A 147 23.40 -5.18 -13.33
CA GLY A 147 24.08 -5.36 -12.05
C GLY A 147 23.97 -4.19 -11.07
N VAL A 148 23.43 -3.04 -11.50
CA VAL A 148 23.27 -1.82 -10.70
C VAL A 148 22.05 -1.91 -9.79
N LEU A 149 20.96 -2.51 -10.29
CA LEU A 149 19.78 -2.81 -9.50
C LEU A 149 20.04 -4.10 -8.72
N GLN A 150 20.46 -3.97 -7.47
CA GLN A 150 20.92 -5.10 -6.65
C GLN A 150 19.81 -6.10 -6.30
N ARG A 151 18.59 -5.62 -6.15
CA ARG A 151 17.42 -6.45 -5.85
C ARG A 151 16.13 -5.74 -6.20
N VAL A 152 15.22 -6.45 -6.84
CA VAL A 152 13.83 -6.06 -7.05
C VAL A 152 12.97 -6.89 -6.11
N TYR A 153 12.14 -6.22 -5.29
CA TYR A 153 11.33 -6.91 -4.30
C TYR A 153 9.95 -7.26 -4.87
N PRO A 154 9.47 -8.51 -4.67
CA PRO A 154 8.10 -8.84 -5.02
C PRO A 154 7.12 -7.98 -4.24
N THR A 155 5.96 -7.71 -4.82
CA THR A 155 5.01 -6.75 -4.25
C THR A 155 3.56 -7.25 -4.27
N CYS A 156 2.80 -6.89 -3.23
CA CYS A 156 1.35 -7.01 -3.14
C CYS A 156 0.65 -5.64 -3.25
N CYS A 157 1.39 -4.59 -3.64
CA CYS A 157 0.90 -3.22 -3.78
C CYS A 157 0.85 -2.80 -5.26
N ASN A 158 0.62 -1.52 -5.51
CA ASN A 158 0.68 -0.91 -6.85
C ASN A 158 2.04 -0.25 -7.15
N PHE A 159 3.10 -0.69 -6.51
CA PHE A 159 4.46 -0.19 -6.70
C PHE A 159 5.48 -1.30 -6.49
N VAL A 160 6.69 -1.10 -6.98
CA VAL A 160 7.83 -2.00 -6.83
C VAL A 160 8.95 -1.28 -6.07
N LEU A 161 9.53 -1.95 -5.08
CA LEU A 161 10.73 -1.48 -4.38
C LEU A 161 11.96 -2.09 -5.02
N VAL A 162 12.96 -1.25 -5.31
CA VAL A 162 14.23 -1.64 -5.92
C VAL A 162 15.38 -1.20 -5.03
N LYS A 163 16.30 -2.09 -4.72
CA LYS A 163 17.54 -1.78 -3.99
C LYS A 163 18.64 -1.43 -4.98
N THR A 164 19.31 -0.31 -4.75
CA THR A 164 20.47 0.13 -5.54
C THR A 164 21.34 1.09 -4.73
N ALA A 165 22.67 0.97 -4.86
CA ALA A 165 23.59 1.92 -4.26
C ALA A 165 23.50 3.31 -4.93
N GLN A 166 22.98 3.37 -6.17
CA GLN A 166 22.84 4.59 -6.97
C GLN A 166 21.46 5.26 -6.83
N ALA A 167 20.73 5.02 -5.73
CA ALA A 167 19.37 5.53 -5.55
C ALA A 167 19.28 7.06 -5.70
N ASP A 168 20.27 7.80 -5.24
CA ASP A 168 20.30 9.26 -5.27
C ASP A 168 20.55 9.83 -6.67
N SER A 169 21.50 9.25 -7.42
CA SER A 169 21.79 9.66 -8.80
C SER A 169 20.63 9.28 -9.72
N LEU A 170 20.18 8.04 -9.69
CA LEU A 170 19.05 7.58 -10.50
C LEU A 170 17.77 8.38 -10.24
N HIS A 171 17.50 8.74 -8.98
CA HIS A 171 16.34 9.58 -8.66
C HIS A 171 16.45 10.96 -9.32
N ARG A 172 17.61 11.62 -9.27
CA ARG A 172 17.83 12.93 -9.90
C ARG A 172 17.70 12.85 -11.41
N GLU A 173 18.40 11.89 -12.04
CA GLU A 173 18.36 11.68 -13.49
C GLU A 173 16.93 11.39 -14.01
N LEU A 174 16.17 10.60 -13.28
CA LEU A 174 14.75 10.34 -13.60
C LEU A 174 13.92 11.62 -13.47
N LEU A 175 14.13 12.40 -12.40
CA LEU A 175 13.42 13.65 -12.16
C LEU A 175 13.70 14.68 -13.26
N ASP A 176 14.95 14.82 -13.69
CA ASP A 176 15.38 15.71 -14.77
C ASP A 176 14.73 15.32 -16.12
N ARG A 177 14.36 14.04 -16.29
CA ARG A 177 13.58 13.50 -17.42
C ARG A 177 12.07 13.61 -17.19
N GLY A 178 11.62 14.28 -16.11
CA GLY A 178 10.21 14.46 -15.76
C GLY A 178 9.54 13.18 -15.24
N ILE A 179 10.33 12.24 -14.66
CA ILE A 179 9.85 10.99 -14.08
C ILE A 179 10.02 11.04 -12.56
N ALA A 180 8.91 11.17 -11.84
CA ALA A 180 8.91 11.24 -10.37
C ALA A 180 8.76 9.84 -9.75
N VAL A 181 9.80 9.39 -9.05
CA VAL A 181 9.78 8.17 -8.24
C VAL A 181 10.04 8.50 -6.77
N ARG A 182 9.73 7.61 -5.85
CA ARG A 182 10.02 7.83 -4.43
C ARG A 182 11.40 7.28 -4.09
N ARG A 183 12.29 8.14 -3.56
CA ARG A 183 13.60 7.77 -3.07
C ARG A 183 13.58 7.46 -1.57
N PHE A 184 14.31 6.43 -1.18
CA PHE A 184 14.74 6.12 0.18
C PHE A 184 16.25 5.85 0.19
N PRO A 185 16.95 5.94 1.33
CA PRO A 185 18.38 5.60 1.40
C PRO A 185 18.65 4.19 0.86
N GLY A 186 19.34 4.10 -0.28
CA GLY A 186 19.66 2.83 -0.95
C GLY A 186 18.50 2.16 -1.71
N TYR A 187 17.35 2.85 -1.89
CA TYR A 187 16.18 2.27 -2.57
C TYR A 187 15.42 3.30 -3.41
N LEU A 188 14.80 2.79 -4.47
CA LEU A 188 13.75 3.49 -5.22
C LEU A 188 12.44 2.73 -5.12
N ARG A 189 11.32 3.43 -4.90
CA ARG A 189 9.99 2.88 -5.02
C ARG A 189 9.31 3.47 -6.25
N ILE A 190 9.01 2.61 -7.22
CA ILE A 190 8.46 2.97 -8.51
C ILE A 190 6.99 2.53 -8.51
N THR A 191 6.08 3.47 -8.65
CA THR A 191 4.64 3.17 -8.75
C THR A 191 4.31 2.76 -10.19
N ALA A 192 3.55 1.68 -10.34
CA ALA A 192 3.06 1.27 -11.64
C ALA A 192 2.05 2.30 -12.18
N GLY A 193 2.21 2.67 -13.43
CA GLY A 193 1.37 3.62 -14.15
C GLY A 193 0.62 2.95 -15.31
N SER A 194 0.20 3.76 -16.30
CA SER A 194 -0.27 3.28 -17.58
C SER A 194 0.86 2.57 -18.35
N GLU A 195 0.52 1.88 -19.43
CA GLU A 195 1.52 1.26 -20.32
C GLU A 195 2.56 2.26 -20.80
N THR A 196 2.13 3.46 -21.20
CA THR A 196 3.01 4.54 -21.65
C THR A 196 3.93 5.04 -20.54
N GLU A 197 3.41 5.21 -19.33
CA GLU A 197 4.21 5.65 -18.17
C GLU A 197 5.22 4.57 -17.75
N ASN A 198 4.83 3.31 -17.73
CA ASN A 198 5.74 2.20 -17.46
C ASN A 198 6.84 2.10 -18.53
N ALA A 199 6.47 2.19 -19.82
CA ALA A 199 7.44 2.17 -20.91
C ALA A 199 8.46 3.30 -20.77
N ARG A 200 8.00 4.51 -20.43
CA ARG A 200 8.86 5.68 -20.27
C ARG A 200 9.85 5.52 -19.11
N VAL A 201 9.43 5.02 -17.96
CA VAL A 201 10.32 4.81 -16.82
C VAL A 201 11.31 3.67 -17.09
N LEU A 202 10.88 2.61 -17.76
CA LEU A 202 11.75 1.48 -18.10
C LEU A 202 12.78 1.85 -19.16
N GLN A 203 12.40 2.65 -20.18
CA GLN A 203 13.34 3.17 -21.17
C GLN A 203 14.40 4.06 -20.50
N ALA A 204 13.96 5.03 -19.67
CA ALA A 204 14.89 5.93 -18.99
C ALA A 204 15.86 5.16 -18.07
N LEU A 205 15.37 4.16 -17.33
CA LEU A 205 16.25 3.29 -16.53
C LEU A 205 17.19 2.48 -17.41
N GLY A 206 16.72 1.93 -18.54
CA GLY A 206 17.55 1.18 -19.49
C GLY A 206 18.71 2.01 -20.03
N GLU A 207 18.47 3.27 -20.37
CA GLU A 207 19.52 4.21 -20.83
C GLU A 207 20.49 4.60 -19.72
N LEU A 208 20.02 4.77 -18.46
CA LEU A 208 20.85 5.14 -17.32
C LEU A 208 21.69 3.98 -16.77
N LEU A 209 21.31 2.75 -17.08
CA LEU A 209 21.94 1.53 -16.57
C LEU A 209 22.80 0.82 -17.64
N ALA A 210 22.80 1.33 -18.88
CA ALA A 210 23.67 0.83 -19.96
C ALA A 210 25.11 1.27 -19.75
#